data_69a48cb415af7b1e0da84d9f79b1c770
#
_entry.id   69a48cb415af7b1e0da84d9f79b1c770
#
_cell.length_a   1.000
_cell.length_b   1.000
_cell.length_c   1.000
_cell.angle_alpha   90.00
_cell.angle_beta   90.00
_cell.angle_gamma   90.00
#
_symmetry.space_group_name_H-M   'P 1'
#
loop_
_entity.id
_entity.type
_entity.pdbx_description
1 polymer ?
#
loop_
_entity_poly.entity_id
_entity_poly.type
_entity_poly.pdbx_seq_one_letter_code
_entity_poly.pdbx_strand_id
1 'polypeptide(L)'
;AKAAIIDEEYAKMYGGKLILRFDDTNPEAERLEYYAAIKVGLDWLEVKYDRIKNTSDDIELLYKKCQQMLDRNFAYVCTCKQETISANRREMKPCKCSMAELEQNHERWDRMFSKFKQGDAIVRFRGDMSSENTVMRDPVMFRIIETKHPLLGDKYRVWPSYDFAVAIEDSIDGVTHAFRTKEYELRNEL
;
A
#
# COMPACT_ATOMS: atom_id res chain seq x y z
N ALA A 1 -4.09 3.79 -20.92
CA ALA A 1 -5.00 4.46 -21.85
C ALA A 1 -6.46 4.24 -21.47
N LYS A 2 -7.00 3.01 -21.59
CA LYS A 2 -8.43 2.71 -21.41
C LYS A 2 -8.97 3.17 -20.03
N ALA A 3 -8.28 2.87 -18.94
CA ALA A 3 -8.70 3.28 -17.61
C ALA A 3 -8.78 4.81 -17.50
N ALA A 4 -7.70 5.52 -17.86
CA ALA A 4 -7.64 6.98 -17.74
C ALA A 4 -8.75 7.70 -18.56
N ILE A 5 -9.08 7.20 -19.75
CA ILE A 5 -10.19 7.74 -20.57
C ILE A 5 -11.54 7.51 -19.88
N ILE A 6 -11.76 6.32 -19.33
CA ILE A 6 -13.00 6.02 -18.60
C ILE A 6 -13.14 6.93 -17.39
N ASP A 7 -12.09 7.08 -16.58
CA ASP A 7 -12.09 7.91 -15.38
C ASP A 7 -12.38 9.38 -15.75
N GLU A 8 -11.77 9.91 -16.82
CA GLU A 8 -12.00 11.27 -17.28
C GLU A 8 -13.43 11.48 -17.78
N GLU A 9 -13.96 10.55 -18.60
CA GLU A 9 -15.32 10.65 -19.14
C GLU A 9 -16.37 10.62 -18.01
N TYR A 10 -16.19 9.78 -17.00
CA TYR A 10 -17.08 9.78 -15.83
C TYR A 10 -16.94 11.08 -15.02
N ALA A 11 -15.72 11.58 -14.80
CA ALA A 11 -15.53 12.87 -14.15
C ALA A 11 -16.24 14.00 -14.89
N LYS A 12 -16.11 14.07 -16.21
CA LYS A 12 -16.82 15.05 -17.05
C LYS A 12 -18.34 14.90 -16.95
N MET A 13 -18.84 13.66 -17.06
CA MET A 13 -20.29 13.37 -17.05
C MET A 13 -20.97 13.86 -15.76
N TYR A 14 -20.30 13.74 -14.63
CA TYR A 14 -20.85 14.08 -13.30
C TYR A 14 -20.31 15.39 -12.73
N GLY A 15 -19.55 16.19 -13.49
CA GLY A 15 -18.94 17.42 -13.02
C GLY A 15 -17.93 17.22 -11.88
N GLY A 16 -17.29 16.04 -11.86
CA GLY A 16 -16.30 15.65 -10.88
C GLY A 16 -14.91 16.17 -11.21
N LYS A 17 -13.93 15.76 -10.40
CA LYS A 17 -12.50 16.05 -10.58
C LYS A 17 -11.72 14.77 -10.79
N LEU A 18 -10.71 14.81 -11.63
CA LEU A 18 -9.80 13.70 -11.87
C LEU A 18 -8.45 13.96 -11.19
N ILE A 19 -7.99 12.99 -10.40
CA ILE A 19 -6.70 13.03 -9.71
C ILE A 19 -5.75 12.04 -10.39
N LEU A 20 -4.60 12.51 -10.86
CA LEU A 20 -3.49 11.66 -11.25
C LEU A 20 -2.63 11.38 -10.02
N ARG A 21 -2.74 10.16 -9.45
CA ARG A 21 -1.90 9.71 -8.36
C ARG A 21 -0.92 8.64 -8.83
N PHE A 22 0.36 8.90 -8.64
CA PHE A 22 1.40 7.88 -8.80
C PHE A 22 1.49 7.05 -7.51
N ASP A 23 1.23 5.76 -7.65
CA ASP A 23 1.31 4.82 -6.54
C ASP A 23 2.74 4.27 -6.42
N ASP A 24 3.64 5.14 -6.03
CA ASP A 24 5.08 4.99 -6.06
C ASP A 24 5.67 4.47 -4.74
N THR A 25 5.07 3.45 -4.17
CA THR A 25 5.50 2.87 -2.88
C THR A 25 6.38 1.63 -3.00
N ASN A 26 6.86 1.32 -4.20
CA ASN A 26 7.80 0.24 -4.44
C ASN A 26 9.09 0.73 -5.13
N PRO A 27 10.09 1.24 -4.37
CA PRO A 27 11.33 1.77 -4.94
C PRO A 27 12.07 0.82 -5.90
N GLU A 28 11.87 -0.49 -5.79
CA GLU A 28 12.49 -1.46 -6.71
C GLU A 28 11.92 -1.41 -8.12
N ALA A 29 10.66 -0.98 -8.25
CA ALA A 29 9.94 -0.92 -9.53
C ALA A 29 9.89 0.49 -10.13
N GLU A 30 10.14 1.53 -9.32
CA GLU A 30 9.98 2.92 -9.76
C GLU A 30 11.20 3.44 -10.52
N ARG A 31 10.93 4.26 -11.56
CA ARG A 31 11.96 4.96 -12.35
C ARG A 31 11.44 6.36 -12.72
N LEU A 32 12.31 7.37 -12.69
CA LEU A 32 11.94 8.75 -13.07
C LEU A 32 11.32 8.83 -14.47
N GLU A 33 11.81 8.03 -15.40
CA GLU A 33 11.32 7.96 -16.76
C GLU A 33 9.85 7.53 -16.85
N TYR A 34 9.36 6.72 -15.90
CA TYR A 34 7.97 6.27 -15.89
C TYR A 34 7.00 7.39 -15.55
N TYR A 35 7.35 8.26 -14.60
CA TYR A 35 6.53 9.44 -14.27
C TYR A 35 6.38 10.37 -15.49
N ALA A 36 7.50 10.61 -16.19
CA ALA A 36 7.48 11.42 -17.40
C ALA A 36 6.68 10.75 -18.53
N ALA A 37 6.91 9.47 -18.78
CA ALA A 37 6.24 8.70 -19.84
C ALA A 37 4.73 8.63 -19.63
N ILE A 38 4.27 8.46 -18.39
CA ILE A 38 2.83 8.44 -18.06
C ILE A 38 2.20 9.81 -18.36
N LYS A 39 2.84 10.92 -17.96
CA LYS A 39 2.34 12.28 -18.26
C LYS A 39 2.26 12.52 -19.76
N VAL A 40 3.33 12.22 -20.51
CA VAL A 40 3.34 12.34 -21.98
C VAL A 40 2.25 11.49 -22.61
N GLY A 41 2.04 10.27 -22.11
CA GLY A 41 0.96 9.39 -22.58
C GLY A 41 -0.44 9.94 -22.33
N LEU A 42 -0.67 10.56 -21.16
CA LEU A 42 -1.95 11.21 -20.84
C LEU A 42 -2.17 12.47 -21.71
N ASP A 43 -1.14 13.28 -21.91
CA ASP A 43 -1.19 14.45 -22.81
C ASP A 43 -1.50 14.04 -24.25
N TRP A 44 -0.87 12.96 -24.74
CA TRP A 44 -1.16 12.41 -26.08
C TRP A 44 -2.60 11.91 -26.22
N LEU A 45 -3.19 11.38 -25.13
CA LEU A 45 -4.59 10.94 -25.07
C LEU A 45 -5.55 12.11 -24.82
N GLU A 46 -5.04 13.34 -24.67
CA GLU A 46 -5.80 14.54 -24.30
C GLU A 46 -6.56 14.42 -22.98
N VAL A 47 -6.17 13.47 -22.09
CA VAL A 47 -6.78 13.28 -20.77
C VAL A 47 -6.39 14.43 -19.86
N LYS A 48 -7.40 15.13 -19.32
CA LYS A 48 -7.22 16.25 -18.38
C LYS A 48 -7.43 15.79 -16.96
N TYR A 49 -6.52 16.17 -16.08
CA TYR A 49 -6.60 15.91 -14.63
C TYR A 49 -6.43 17.23 -13.86
N ASP A 50 -7.15 17.34 -12.73
CA ASP A 50 -7.18 18.56 -11.91
C ASP A 50 -5.98 18.64 -10.95
N ARG A 51 -5.44 17.50 -10.53
CA ARG A 51 -4.34 17.43 -9.56
C ARG A 51 -3.41 16.27 -9.85
N ILE A 52 -2.12 16.47 -9.55
CA ILE A 52 -1.11 15.40 -9.51
C ILE A 52 -0.70 15.19 -8.05
N LYS A 53 -0.47 13.93 -7.68
CA LYS A 53 0.01 13.52 -6.37
C LYS A 53 0.86 12.26 -6.48
N ASN A 54 1.81 12.09 -5.54
CA ASN A 54 2.52 10.82 -5.34
C ASN A 54 2.10 10.25 -3.99
N THR A 55 1.89 8.95 -3.90
CA THR A 55 1.64 8.28 -2.61
C THR A 55 2.84 8.43 -1.66
N SER A 56 4.04 8.53 -2.22
CA SER A 56 5.27 8.76 -1.47
C SER A 56 5.36 10.14 -0.78
N ASP A 57 4.51 11.10 -1.15
CA ASP A 57 4.43 12.40 -0.48
C ASP A 57 3.86 12.27 0.96
N ASP A 58 3.05 11.24 1.22
CA ASP A 58 2.34 11.05 2.49
C ASP A 58 2.89 9.91 3.36
N ILE A 59 4.15 9.47 3.16
CA ILE A 59 4.76 8.37 3.92
C ILE A 59 4.66 8.58 5.44
N GLU A 60 4.90 9.80 5.93
CA GLU A 60 4.81 10.12 7.36
C GLU A 60 3.37 9.97 7.90
N LEU A 61 2.38 10.35 7.11
CA LEU A 61 0.98 10.13 7.45
C LEU A 61 0.64 8.64 7.48
N LEU A 62 1.12 7.89 6.50
CA LEU A 62 0.92 6.44 6.42
C LEU A 62 1.58 5.71 7.61
N TYR A 63 2.78 6.15 8.06
CA TYR A 63 3.39 5.65 9.30
C TYR A 63 2.50 5.91 10.53
N LYS A 64 1.99 7.13 10.65
CA LYS A 64 1.09 7.50 11.75
C LYS A 64 -0.19 6.65 11.76
N LYS A 65 -0.75 6.36 10.58
CA LYS A 65 -1.90 5.47 10.46
C LYS A 65 -1.56 4.02 10.83
N CYS A 66 -0.40 3.53 10.41
CA CYS A 66 0.10 2.21 10.81
C CYS A 66 0.28 2.11 12.34
N GLN A 67 0.90 3.13 12.96
CA GLN A 67 1.05 3.19 14.41
C GLN A 67 -0.29 3.11 15.13
N GLN A 68 -1.31 3.87 14.66
CA GLN A 68 -2.67 3.79 15.21
C GLN A 68 -3.28 2.39 15.10
N MET A 69 -2.98 1.67 14.03
CA MET A 69 -3.44 0.28 13.84
C MET A 69 -2.75 -0.67 14.82
N LEU A 70 -1.44 -0.49 15.05
CA LEU A 70 -0.67 -1.24 16.05
C LEU A 70 -1.19 -0.97 17.46
N ASP A 71 -1.40 0.30 17.84
CA ASP A 71 -1.91 0.73 19.14
C ASP A 71 -3.28 0.12 19.48
N ARG A 72 -4.11 -0.05 18.45
CA ARG A 72 -5.44 -0.64 18.56
C ARG A 72 -5.47 -2.15 18.38
N ASN A 73 -4.31 -2.77 18.24
CA ASN A 73 -4.16 -4.20 18.00
C ASN A 73 -4.85 -4.70 16.71
N PHE A 74 -5.01 -3.83 15.71
CA PHE A 74 -5.50 -4.19 14.36
C PHE A 74 -4.38 -4.63 13.42
N ALA A 75 -3.13 -4.47 13.83
CA ALA A 75 -1.96 -4.89 13.09
C ALA A 75 -0.93 -5.51 14.04
N TYR A 76 0.06 -6.20 13.47
CA TYR A 76 1.18 -6.76 14.20
C TYR A 76 2.44 -6.84 13.34
N VAL A 77 3.61 -6.84 13.96
CA VAL A 77 4.89 -6.99 13.25
C VAL A 77 5.32 -8.45 13.23
N CYS A 78 5.36 -9.00 12.03
CA CYS A 78 5.72 -10.39 11.77
C CYS A 78 7.19 -10.50 11.37
N THR A 79 7.93 -11.37 12.05
CA THR A 79 9.34 -11.72 11.79
C THR A 79 9.50 -13.16 11.28
N CYS A 80 8.42 -13.78 10.82
CA CYS A 80 8.48 -15.11 10.21
C CYS A 80 9.11 -15.03 8.82
N LYS A 81 9.78 -16.10 8.42
CA LYS A 81 10.29 -16.25 7.05
C LYS A 81 9.14 -16.33 6.04
N GLN A 82 9.40 -15.88 4.81
CA GLN A 82 8.41 -15.84 3.73
C GLN A 82 7.75 -17.21 3.48
N GLU A 83 8.52 -18.30 3.52
CA GLU A 83 8.01 -19.65 3.33
C GLU A 83 7.01 -20.04 4.41
N THR A 84 7.29 -19.68 5.67
CA THR A 84 6.40 -19.93 6.81
C THR A 84 5.11 -19.11 6.69
N ILE A 85 5.21 -17.84 6.28
CA ILE A 85 4.03 -16.99 6.05
C ILE A 85 3.16 -17.59 4.95
N SER A 86 3.77 -17.99 3.83
CA SER A 86 3.06 -18.57 2.69
C SER A 86 2.40 -19.90 3.05
N ALA A 87 3.07 -20.77 3.79
CA ALA A 87 2.52 -22.04 4.28
C ALA A 87 1.32 -21.80 5.22
N ASN A 88 1.49 -20.93 6.22
CA ASN A 88 0.42 -20.63 7.18
C ASN A 88 -0.81 -20.02 6.48
N ARG A 89 -0.62 -19.10 5.52
CA ARG A 89 -1.74 -18.54 4.75
C ARG A 89 -2.47 -19.59 3.92
N ARG A 90 -1.76 -20.56 3.34
CA ARG A 90 -2.35 -21.68 2.60
C ARG A 90 -3.14 -22.61 3.53
N GLU A 91 -2.59 -22.90 4.70
CA GLU A 91 -3.18 -23.79 5.70
C GLU A 91 -4.22 -23.10 6.60
N MET A 92 -4.53 -21.80 6.36
CA MET A 92 -5.47 -21.01 7.16
C MET A 92 -5.08 -20.92 8.64
N LYS A 93 -3.78 -20.93 8.95
CA LYS A 93 -3.26 -20.91 10.32
C LYS A 93 -2.62 -19.57 10.66
N PRO A 94 -2.92 -19.00 11.84
CA PRO A 94 -2.21 -17.81 12.30
C PRO A 94 -0.74 -18.13 12.58
N CYS A 95 0.16 -17.16 12.39
CA CYS A 95 1.55 -17.32 12.77
C CYS A 95 1.75 -16.93 14.26
N LYS A 96 2.83 -17.42 14.87
CA LYS A 96 3.16 -17.08 16.27
C LYS A 96 3.28 -15.57 16.53
N CYS A 97 3.66 -14.79 15.52
CA CYS A 97 3.79 -13.34 15.68
C CYS A 97 2.44 -12.63 15.85
N SER A 98 1.33 -13.23 15.37
CA SER A 98 0.01 -12.67 15.58
C SER A 98 -0.43 -12.67 17.04
N MET A 99 0.24 -13.45 17.90
CA MET A 99 -0.02 -13.52 19.35
C MET A 99 0.91 -12.58 20.16
N ALA A 100 1.72 -11.77 19.48
CA ALA A 100 2.66 -10.86 20.15
C ALA A 100 1.91 -9.78 20.92
N GLU A 101 2.41 -9.46 22.11
CA GLU A 101 1.91 -8.37 22.94
C GLU A 101 2.15 -7.00 22.28
N LEU A 102 1.40 -6.00 22.72
CA LEU A 102 1.43 -4.66 22.15
C LEU A 102 2.84 -4.04 22.23
N GLU A 103 3.48 -4.13 23.38
CA GLU A 103 4.83 -3.61 23.60
C GLU A 103 5.85 -4.26 22.66
N GLN A 104 5.77 -5.57 22.44
CA GLN A 104 6.64 -6.28 21.53
C GLN A 104 6.40 -5.85 20.06
N ASN A 105 5.15 -5.54 19.69
CA ASN A 105 4.84 -5.03 18.37
C ASN A 105 5.43 -3.64 18.15
N HIS A 106 5.37 -2.75 19.14
CA HIS A 106 5.98 -1.42 19.10
C HIS A 106 7.51 -1.51 19.00
N GLU A 107 8.15 -2.32 19.84
CA GLU A 107 9.61 -2.53 19.74
C GLU A 107 10.03 -3.02 18.35
N ARG A 108 9.29 -3.98 17.79
CA ARG A 108 9.59 -4.51 16.47
C ARG A 108 9.34 -3.46 15.37
N TRP A 109 8.29 -2.64 15.50
CA TRP A 109 8.02 -1.53 14.58
C TRP A 109 9.19 -0.54 14.57
N ASP A 110 9.67 -0.08 15.71
CA ASP A 110 10.83 0.80 15.80
C ASP A 110 12.10 0.17 15.20
N ARG A 111 12.27 -1.14 15.36
CA ARG A 111 13.40 -1.87 14.78
C ARG A 111 13.33 -1.98 13.27
N MET A 112 12.16 -1.86 12.61
CA MET A 112 12.06 -1.80 11.15
C MET A 112 12.77 -0.58 10.57
N PHE A 113 12.82 0.52 11.31
CA PHE A 113 13.49 1.74 10.87
C PHE A 113 15.01 1.74 11.11
N SER A 114 15.52 0.84 11.94
CA SER A 114 16.91 0.92 12.43
C SER A 114 17.71 -0.38 12.32
N LYS A 115 17.16 -1.50 12.75
CA LYS A 115 17.91 -2.76 12.96
C LYS A 115 17.56 -3.87 11.97
N PHE A 116 16.30 -4.03 11.63
CA PHE A 116 15.87 -5.07 10.69
C PHE A 116 16.30 -4.73 9.26
N LYS A 117 16.67 -5.75 8.51
CA LYS A 117 16.98 -5.65 7.08
C LYS A 117 15.76 -6.05 6.23
N GLN A 118 15.85 -5.81 4.94
CA GLN A 118 14.85 -6.28 3.98
C GLN A 118 14.64 -7.80 4.13
N GLY A 119 13.38 -8.21 4.31
CA GLY A 119 13.00 -9.60 4.55
C GLY A 119 12.96 -10.04 6.02
N ASP A 120 13.49 -9.27 6.98
CA ASP A 120 13.50 -9.65 8.41
C ASP A 120 12.14 -9.42 9.08
N ALA A 121 11.41 -8.40 8.66
CA ALA A 121 10.13 -8.04 9.26
C ALA A 121 9.18 -7.38 8.27
N ILE A 122 7.89 -7.60 8.49
CA ILE A 122 6.77 -6.94 7.80
C ILE A 122 5.68 -6.59 8.80
N VAL A 123 4.91 -5.53 8.55
CA VAL A 123 3.66 -5.29 9.27
C VAL A 123 2.53 -6.02 8.55
N ARG A 124 1.68 -6.69 9.30
CA ARG A 124 0.50 -7.38 8.77
C ARG A 124 -0.78 -6.88 9.46
N PHE A 125 -1.83 -6.70 8.69
CA PHE A 125 -3.18 -6.49 9.21
C PHE A 125 -3.67 -7.76 9.91
N ARG A 126 -4.43 -7.62 11.01
CA ARG A 126 -5.14 -8.74 11.63
C ARG A 126 -6.45 -8.96 10.90
N GLY A 127 -6.36 -9.72 9.82
CA GLY A 127 -7.51 -10.12 9.04
C GLY A 127 -8.14 -11.42 9.54
N ASP A 128 -8.77 -12.13 8.64
CA ASP A 128 -9.34 -13.44 8.91
C ASP A 128 -8.55 -14.56 8.21
N MET A 129 -7.73 -15.26 8.98
CA MET A 129 -6.92 -16.36 8.46
C MET A 129 -7.76 -17.56 7.96
N SER A 130 -9.04 -17.66 8.37
CA SER A 130 -9.97 -18.68 7.91
C SER A 130 -10.76 -18.31 6.65
N SER A 131 -10.67 -17.07 6.20
CA SER A 131 -11.39 -16.57 5.03
C SER A 131 -11.03 -17.36 3.77
N GLU A 132 -12.03 -17.64 2.95
CA GLU A 132 -11.82 -18.18 1.59
C GLU A 132 -11.15 -17.15 0.69
N ASN A 133 -11.44 -15.86 0.92
CA ASN A 133 -10.75 -14.75 0.28
C ASN A 133 -9.31 -14.65 0.81
N THR A 134 -8.35 -15.09 0.00
CA THR A 134 -6.94 -15.12 0.41
C THR A 134 -6.36 -13.74 0.70
N VAL A 135 -6.95 -12.67 0.18
CA VAL A 135 -6.51 -11.29 0.46
C VAL A 135 -6.75 -10.93 1.92
N MET A 136 -7.81 -11.48 2.54
CA MET A 136 -8.15 -11.25 3.96
C MET A 136 -7.24 -11.97 4.96
N ARG A 137 -6.41 -12.93 4.50
CA ARG A 137 -5.55 -13.74 5.40
C ARG A 137 -4.31 -12.98 5.83
N ASP A 138 -4.46 -12.08 6.78
CA ASP A 138 -3.41 -11.22 7.35
C ASP A 138 -2.52 -10.61 6.25
N PRO A 139 -3.05 -9.70 5.43
CA PRO A 139 -2.29 -9.06 4.35
C PRO A 139 -1.16 -8.18 4.89
N VAL A 140 -0.14 -7.98 4.04
CA VAL A 140 0.99 -7.10 4.36
C VAL A 140 0.56 -5.65 4.26
N MET A 141 0.86 -4.87 5.29
CA MET A 141 0.66 -3.42 5.33
C MET A 141 1.95 -2.65 5.03
N PHE A 142 3.08 -3.09 5.62
CA PHE A 142 4.40 -2.48 5.41
C PHE A 142 5.49 -3.52 5.27
N ARG A 143 6.52 -3.18 4.48
CA ARG A 143 7.74 -3.98 4.30
C ARG A 143 8.96 -3.07 4.24
N ILE A 144 10.14 -3.64 4.53
CA ILE A 144 11.42 -2.97 4.38
C ILE A 144 11.90 -3.15 2.95
N ILE A 145 12.26 -2.05 2.28
CA ILE A 145 12.91 -2.04 0.96
C ILE A 145 14.11 -1.11 1.07
N GLU A 146 15.30 -1.63 0.79
CA GLU A 146 16.56 -0.90 0.94
C GLU A 146 16.99 -0.18 -0.36
N THR A 147 16.27 -0.39 -1.45
CA THR A 147 16.48 0.32 -2.71
C THR A 147 16.09 1.80 -2.56
N LYS A 148 16.91 2.69 -3.12
CA LYS A 148 16.66 4.14 -3.12
C LYS A 148 15.45 4.47 -3.98
N HIS A 149 14.57 5.30 -3.44
CA HIS A 149 13.42 5.80 -4.19
C HIS A 149 13.85 6.89 -5.19
N PRO A 150 13.33 6.91 -6.43
CA PRO A 150 13.78 7.85 -7.45
C PRO A 150 13.56 9.33 -7.11
N LEU A 151 12.51 9.67 -6.34
CA LEU A 151 12.21 11.04 -5.93
C LEU A 151 12.75 11.37 -4.52
N LEU A 152 12.76 10.40 -3.60
CA LEU A 152 13.05 10.61 -2.18
C LEU A 152 14.43 10.09 -1.74
N GLY A 153 15.17 9.44 -2.66
CA GLY A 153 16.47 8.86 -2.34
C GLY A 153 16.37 7.77 -1.25
N ASP A 154 17.20 7.89 -0.24
CA ASP A 154 17.30 6.97 0.89
C ASP A 154 16.61 7.50 2.18
N LYS A 155 15.71 8.50 2.03
CA LYS A 155 14.99 9.09 3.16
C LYS A 155 14.13 8.07 3.91
N TYR A 156 13.54 7.11 3.19
CA TYR A 156 12.67 6.09 3.76
C TYR A 156 13.14 4.68 3.39
N ARG A 157 12.88 3.73 4.25
CA ARG A 157 13.18 2.31 4.05
C ARG A 157 12.01 1.37 4.39
N VAL A 158 11.00 1.86 5.09
CA VAL A 158 9.80 1.11 5.45
C VAL A 158 8.66 1.61 4.56
N TRP A 159 8.17 0.77 3.67
CA TRP A 159 7.27 1.16 2.59
C TRP A 159 5.90 0.48 2.74
N PRO A 160 4.80 1.24 2.58
CA PRO A 160 3.46 0.66 2.63
C PRO A 160 3.19 -0.24 1.43
N SER A 161 2.28 -1.19 1.60
CA SER A 161 1.71 -1.92 0.48
C SER A 161 0.64 -1.07 -0.23
N TYR A 162 0.33 -1.43 -1.47
CA TYR A 162 -0.78 -0.83 -2.22
C TYR A 162 -2.09 -0.87 -1.43
N ASP A 163 -2.46 -2.06 -0.92
CA ASP A 163 -3.74 -2.27 -0.25
C ASP A 163 -3.93 -1.36 0.98
N PHE A 164 -2.85 -1.10 1.72
CA PHE A 164 -2.88 -0.17 2.85
C PHE A 164 -2.91 1.30 2.41
N ALA A 165 -2.02 1.66 1.50
CA ALA A 165 -1.86 3.06 1.09
C ALA A 165 -3.09 3.58 0.36
N VAL A 166 -3.65 2.82 -0.61
CA VAL A 166 -4.74 3.29 -1.46
C VAL A 166 -6.00 3.63 -0.66
N ALA A 167 -6.34 2.85 0.37
CA ALA A 167 -7.53 3.11 1.19
C ALA A 167 -7.43 4.44 1.94
N ILE A 168 -6.23 4.77 2.45
CA ILE A 168 -5.96 6.02 3.16
C ILE A 168 -5.90 7.18 2.18
N GLU A 169 -5.18 7.01 1.06
CA GLU A 169 -5.04 8.02 0.02
C GLU A 169 -6.39 8.39 -0.60
N ASP A 170 -7.23 7.43 -0.93
CA ASP A 170 -8.56 7.69 -1.46
C ASP A 170 -9.42 8.47 -0.46
N SER A 171 -9.30 8.15 0.84
CA SER A 171 -10.01 8.86 1.90
C SER A 171 -9.56 10.31 2.06
N ILE A 172 -8.25 10.58 2.12
CA ILE A 172 -7.72 11.95 2.31
C ILE A 172 -7.86 12.81 1.06
N ASP A 173 -7.84 12.20 -0.11
CA ASP A 173 -8.05 12.88 -1.39
C ASP A 173 -9.53 13.15 -1.68
N GLY A 174 -10.43 12.60 -0.87
CA GLY A 174 -11.88 12.74 -1.06
C GLY A 174 -12.39 12.00 -2.30
N VAL A 175 -11.75 10.89 -2.67
CA VAL A 175 -12.16 10.07 -3.82
C VAL A 175 -13.52 9.45 -3.52
N THR A 176 -14.51 9.75 -4.37
CA THR A 176 -15.87 9.22 -4.26
C THR A 176 -16.13 8.04 -5.17
N HIS A 177 -15.39 7.96 -6.28
CA HIS A 177 -15.52 6.91 -7.28
C HIS A 177 -14.13 6.43 -7.70
N ALA A 178 -13.90 5.13 -7.62
CA ALA A 178 -12.66 4.49 -8.07
C ALA A 178 -13.02 3.26 -8.91
N PHE A 179 -12.61 3.26 -10.17
CA PHE A 179 -12.84 2.13 -11.05
C PHE A 179 -11.71 1.13 -10.91
N ARG A 180 -12.05 -0.14 -10.75
CA ARG A 180 -11.12 -1.26 -10.62
C ARG A 180 -11.47 -2.34 -11.64
N THR A 181 -10.46 -2.99 -12.18
CA THR A 181 -10.63 -4.17 -13.02
C THR A 181 -10.99 -5.39 -12.17
N LYS A 182 -11.52 -6.44 -12.80
CA LYS A 182 -12.03 -7.62 -12.11
C LYS A 182 -10.97 -8.32 -11.23
N GLU A 183 -9.70 -8.23 -11.57
CA GLU A 183 -8.60 -8.78 -10.76
C GLU A 183 -8.47 -8.15 -9.35
N TYR A 184 -9.10 -6.99 -9.14
CA TYR A 184 -9.15 -6.33 -7.83
C TYR A 184 -10.38 -6.69 -7.00
N GLU A 185 -11.30 -7.50 -7.52
CA GLU A 185 -12.58 -7.83 -6.86
C GLU A 185 -12.38 -8.37 -5.44
N LEU A 186 -11.40 -9.26 -5.23
CA LEU A 186 -11.09 -9.82 -3.91
C LEU A 186 -10.60 -8.76 -2.90
N ARG A 187 -10.11 -7.59 -3.35
CA ARG A 187 -9.67 -6.49 -2.49
C ARG A 187 -10.79 -5.58 -2.02
N ASN A 188 -12.00 -5.73 -2.57
CA ASN A 188 -13.14 -4.90 -2.16
C ASN A 188 -13.60 -5.19 -0.72
N GLU A 189 -13.25 -6.36 -0.19
CA GLU A 189 -13.56 -6.77 1.18
C GLU A 189 -12.52 -6.23 2.19
N LEU A 190 -11.27 -6.05 1.77
CA LEU A 190 -10.17 -5.55 2.59
C LEU A 190 -10.25 -4.02 2.75
#